data_082b61b86d7cc921c6f05005dcbea67b
#
_entry.id   082b61b86d7cc921c6f05005dcbea67b
#
_cell.length_a   1.000
_cell.length_b   1.000
_cell.length_c   1.000
_cell.angle_alpha   90.00
_cell.angle_beta   90.00
_cell.angle_gamma   90.00
#
_symmetry.space_group_name_H-M   'P 1'
#
loop_
_entity.id
_entity.type
_entity.pdbx_description
1 polymer ?
#
loop_
_entity_poly.entity_id
_entity_poly.type
_entity_poly.pdbx_seq_one_letter_code
_entity_poly.pdbx_strand_id
1 'polypeptide(L)'
;RLEFHTGASEAAAVKMTLSSIGAVKPVTYQETYASLSAASTVDCDLKTANHFAVTIDQNTTFTFTDPPASGTSFAFTLIITQHSTAATLTWPGGVDWAGGSQPAIAGNNEVQAYGFITRDGGTTYYGFLGGSAIG
;
A
#
# COMPACT_ATOMS: atom_id res chain seq x y z
N ARG A 1 31.89 3.94 0.17
CA ARG A 1 30.87 3.06 -0.43
C ARG A 1 30.72 1.80 0.41
N LEU A 2 29.49 1.47 0.82
CA LEU A 2 29.16 0.20 1.48
C LEU A 2 28.51 -0.71 0.45
N GLU A 3 28.96 -1.95 0.38
CA GLU A 3 28.46 -2.97 -0.54
C GLU A 3 28.04 -4.21 0.21
N PHE A 4 26.87 -4.77 -0.16
CA PHE A 4 26.39 -6.02 0.36
C PHE A 4 26.56 -7.10 -0.71
N HIS A 5 27.29 -8.14 -0.36
CA HIS A 5 27.54 -9.28 -1.21
C HIS A 5 26.86 -10.52 -0.64
N THR A 6 26.14 -11.24 -1.46
CA THR A 6 25.50 -12.49 -1.08
C THR A 6 25.86 -13.55 -2.12
N GLY A 7 26.21 -14.71 -1.67
CA GLY A 7 26.49 -15.86 -2.54
C GLY A 7 26.81 -17.08 -1.69
N ALA A 8 26.06 -18.13 -1.86
CA ALA A 8 26.25 -19.37 -1.12
C ALA A 8 27.12 -20.39 -1.89
N SER A 9 27.10 -20.34 -3.23
CA SER A 9 27.79 -21.33 -4.10
C SER A 9 28.31 -20.73 -5.40
N GLU A 10 28.21 -19.40 -5.58
CA GLU A 10 28.73 -18.68 -6.73
C GLU A 10 29.69 -17.57 -6.29
N ALA A 11 30.45 -17.01 -7.22
CA ALA A 11 31.30 -15.88 -6.92
C ALA A 11 30.45 -14.72 -6.36
N ALA A 12 30.90 -14.15 -5.23
CA ALA A 12 30.20 -13.06 -4.57
C ALA A 12 30.13 -11.85 -5.50
N ALA A 13 28.91 -11.37 -5.77
CA ALA A 13 28.67 -10.22 -6.60
C ALA A 13 27.95 -9.11 -5.82
N VAL A 14 28.16 -7.85 -6.20
CA VAL A 14 27.51 -6.72 -5.58
C VAL A 14 26.01 -6.79 -5.84
N LYS A 15 25.21 -6.88 -4.80
CA LYS A 15 23.74 -6.91 -4.87
C LYS A 15 23.09 -5.58 -4.51
N MET A 16 23.79 -4.74 -3.74
CA MET A 16 23.31 -3.41 -3.35
C MET A 16 24.50 -2.47 -3.14
N THR A 17 24.34 -1.23 -3.51
CA THR A 17 25.31 -0.17 -3.20
C THR A 17 24.67 0.99 -2.49
N LEU A 18 25.41 1.61 -1.55
CA LEU A 18 25.08 2.90 -0.97
C LEU A 18 26.12 3.90 -1.48
N SER A 19 25.66 4.92 -2.20
CA SER A 19 26.53 5.96 -2.75
C SER A 19 26.92 7.00 -1.71
N SER A 20 27.91 7.84 -2.01
CA SER A 20 28.33 8.95 -1.14
C SER A 20 27.25 10.02 -0.92
N ILE A 21 26.28 10.10 -1.82
CA ILE A 21 25.11 11.01 -1.69
C ILE A 21 23.93 10.33 -0.98
N GLY A 22 24.10 9.12 -0.41
CA GLY A 22 23.05 8.40 0.30
C GLY A 22 22.06 7.63 -0.59
N ALA A 23 22.30 7.56 -1.92
CA ALA A 23 21.41 6.82 -2.79
C ALA A 23 21.63 5.30 -2.66
N VAL A 24 20.56 4.54 -2.50
CA VAL A 24 20.55 3.07 -2.46
C VAL A 24 20.22 2.52 -3.84
N LYS A 25 21.07 1.66 -4.37
CA LYS A 25 20.87 0.97 -5.65
C LYS A 25 20.96 -0.55 -5.47
N PRO A 26 19.83 -1.24 -5.28
CA PRO A 26 19.77 -2.70 -5.33
C PRO A 26 19.76 -3.19 -6.78
N VAL A 27 20.01 -4.49 -7.00
CA VAL A 27 19.83 -5.13 -8.32
C VAL A 27 18.35 -5.18 -8.68
N THR A 28 17.51 -5.55 -7.70
CA THR A 28 16.05 -5.51 -7.80
C THR A 28 15.49 -4.97 -6.50
N TYR A 29 14.32 -4.36 -6.57
CA TYR A 29 13.57 -3.89 -5.40
C TYR A 29 12.26 -4.65 -5.32
N GLN A 30 12.01 -5.26 -4.17
CA GLN A 30 10.76 -5.97 -3.88
C GLN A 30 10.17 -5.38 -2.61
N GLU A 31 8.89 -5.08 -2.64
CA GLU A 31 8.16 -4.56 -1.49
C GLU A 31 7.35 -5.68 -0.83
N THR A 32 7.10 -5.52 0.46
CA THR A 32 6.34 -6.50 1.22
C THR A 32 4.85 -6.38 0.87
N TYR A 33 4.24 -7.51 0.60
CA TYR A 33 2.81 -7.67 0.35
C TYR A 33 2.13 -8.31 1.56
N ALA A 34 0.97 -7.79 1.94
CA ALA A 34 0.11 -8.34 2.98
C ALA A 34 -1.28 -8.68 2.42
N SER A 35 -1.69 -9.93 2.56
CA SER A 35 -3.07 -10.36 2.32
C SER A 35 -3.87 -10.20 3.59
N LEU A 36 -4.90 -9.35 3.54
CA LEU A 36 -5.76 -9.06 4.69
C LEU A 36 -7.00 -9.94 4.66
N SER A 37 -7.52 -10.27 5.83
CA SER A 37 -8.78 -11.00 5.97
C SER A 37 -9.98 -10.06 5.93
N ALA A 38 -11.08 -10.50 5.29
CA ALA A 38 -12.34 -9.78 5.31
C ALA A 38 -12.87 -9.61 6.75
N ALA A 39 -13.31 -8.40 7.06
CA ALA A 39 -13.93 -8.05 8.34
C ALA A 39 -14.72 -6.74 8.21
N SER A 40 -15.55 -6.42 9.21
CA SER A 40 -16.22 -5.12 9.27
C SER A 40 -15.25 -3.94 9.47
N THR A 41 -14.06 -4.22 10.02
CA THR A 41 -12.94 -3.29 10.08
C THR A 41 -11.70 -4.02 9.60
N VAL A 42 -11.01 -3.46 8.61
CA VAL A 42 -9.77 -3.98 8.03
C VAL A 42 -8.68 -2.95 8.22
N ASP A 43 -7.60 -3.38 8.87
CA ASP A 43 -6.45 -2.52 9.15
C ASP A 43 -5.32 -2.76 8.15
N CYS A 44 -4.80 -1.67 7.59
CA CYS A 44 -3.55 -1.65 6.85
C CYS A 44 -2.46 -1.14 7.79
N ASP A 45 -1.76 -2.05 8.45
CA ASP A 45 -0.62 -1.72 9.29
C ASP A 45 0.59 -1.37 8.42
N LEU A 46 0.85 -0.06 8.30
CA LEU A 46 1.87 0.51 7.40
C LEU A 46 3.31 0.17 7.80
N LYS A 47 3.49 -0.42 8.98
CA LYS A 47 4.78 -0.92 9.44
C LYS A 47 5.11 -2.31 8.87
N THR A 48 4.09 -3.05 8.42
CA THR A 48 4.25 -4.44 7.99
C THR A 48 4.40 -4.61 6.49
N ALA A 49 3.80 -3.72 5.68
CA ALA A 49 3.81 -3.83 4.23
C ALA A 49 3.61 -2.50 3.52
N ASN A 50 3.95 -2.47 2.22
CA ASN A 50 3.67 -1.37 1.29
C ASN A 50 2.52 -1.70 0.33
N HIS A 51 2.20 -3.00 0.20
CA HIS A 51 1.13 -3.46 -0.67
C HIS A 51 0.17 -4.33 0.12
N PHE A 52 -1.11 -3.97 0.09
CA PHE A 52 -2.18 -4.69 0.76
C PHE A 52 -3.21 -5.16 -0.25
N ALA A 53 -3.82 -6.30 0.03
CA ALA A 53 -5.00 -6.73 -0.71
C ALA A 53 -6.00 -7.41 0.21
N VAL A 54 -7.28 -7.26 -0.13
CA VAL A 54 -8.39 -7.90 0.58
C VAL A 54 -9.51 -8.23 -0.41
N THR A 55 -10.13 -9.40 -0.24
CA THR A 55 -11.44 -9.69 -0.82
C THR A 55 -12.45 -9.46 0.29
N ILE A 56 -13.26 -8.41 0.15
CA ILE A 56 -14.28 -8.07 1.16
C ILE A 56 -15.54 -8.93 0.97
N ASP A 57 -16.26 -9.17 2.03
CA ASP A 57 -17.52 -9.96 2.05
C ASP A 57 -18.69 -9.20 2.71
N GLN A 58 -18.45 -7.98 3.16
CA GLN A 58 -19.40 -7.13 3.87
C GLN A 58 -18.99 -5.66 3.78
N ASN A 59 -19.85 -4.76 4.28
CA ASN A 59 -19.49 -3.36 4.47
C ASN A 59 -18.26 -3.26 5.35
N THR A 60 -17.24 -2.56 4.86
CA THR A 60 -15.92 -2.54 5.46
C THR A 60 -15.45 -1.12 5.76
N THR A 61 -15.00 -0.91 6.99
CA THR A 61 -14.27 0.29 7.41
C THR A 61 -12.77 0.00 7.38
N PHE A 62 -12.01 0.81 6.65
CA PHE A 62 -10.55 0.72 6.62
C PHE A 62 -9.93 1.60 7.70
N THR A 63 -8.85 1.11 8.29
CA THR A 63 -7.94 1.88 9.16
C THR A 63 -6.52 1.79 8.63
N PHE A 64 -5.73 2.84 8.85
CA PHE A 64 -4.31 2.90 8.48
C PHE A 64 -3.54 3.16 9.76
N THR A 65 -2.85 2.15 10.26
CA THR A 65 -2.11 2.22 11.52
C THR A 65 -0.60 2.26 11.29
N ASP A 66 0.12 2.66 12.30
CA ASP A 66 1.59 2.73 12.34
C ASP A 66 2.26 3.45 11.14
N PRO A 67 1.78 4.63 10.72
CA PRO A 67 2.46 5.40 9.69
C PRO A 67 3.85 5.83 10.17
N PRO A 68 4.83 6.03 9.24
CA PRO A 68 6.11 6.62 9.61
C PRO A 68 5.94 8.01 10.24
N ALA A 69 6.92 8.42 11.03
CA ALA A 69 6.91 9.73 11.67
C ALA A 69 6.77 10.88 10.65
N SER A 70 6.16 11.98 11.10
CA SER A 70 6.07 13.21 10.29
C SER A 70 7.43 13.65 9.75
N GLY A 71 7.44 14.11 8.49
CA GLY A 71 8.66 14.42 7.76
C GLY A 71 9.22 13.25 6.94
N THR A 72 8.65 12.04 7.09
CA THR A 72 8.96 10.89 6.24
C THR A 72 7.80 10.69 5.26
N SER A 73 8.11 10.68 3.96
CA SER A 73 7.10 10.33 2.94
C SER A 73 6.96 8.81 2.85
N PHE A 74 5.72 8.34 2.83
CA PHE A 74 5.40 6.93 2.65
C PHE A 74 4.25 6.76 1.67
N ALA A 75 4.40 5.82 0.76
CA ALA A 75 3.37 5.46 -0.21
C ALA A 75 3.02 3.98 -0.07
N PHE A 76 1.75 3.65 -0.22
CA PHE A 76 1.29 2.27 -0.23
C PHE A 76 0.10 2.09 -1.19
N THR A 77 -0.17 0.85 -1.52
CA THR A 77 -1.32 0.47 -2.36
C THR A 77 -2.25 -0.48 -1.62
N LEU A 78 -3.53 -0.39 -1.93
CA LEU A 78 -4.56 -1.30 -1.46
C LEU A 78 -5.38 -1.80 -2.65
N ILE A 79 -5.38 -3.10 -2.85
CA ILE A 79 -6.19 -3.78 -3.86
C ILE A 79 -7.41 -4.38 -3.16
N ILE A 80 -8.59 -4.00 -3.61
CA ILE A 80 -9.86 -4.49 -3.05
C ILE A 80 -10.60 -5.26 -4.13
N THR A 81 -10.88 -6.53 -3.86
CA THR A 81 -11.84 -7.32 -4.63
C THR A 81 -13.20 -7.19 -3.97
N GLN A 82 -14.18 -6.70 -4.72
CA GLN A 82 -15.54 -6.48 -4.24
C GLN A 82 -16.27 -7.84 -4.06
N HIS A 83 -17.16 -7.89 -3.10
CA HIS A 83 -18.03 -9.05 -2.90
C HIS A 83 -18.99 -9.26 -4.07
N SER A 84 -19.60 -10.44 -4.15
CA SER A 84 -20.67 -10.76 -5.11
C SER A 84 -21.94 -9.88 -4.93
N THR A 85 -22.06 -9.22 -3.78
CA THR A 85 -23.01 -8.14 -3.54
C THR A 85 -22.18 -6.91 -3.13
N ALA A 86 -22.33 -5.82 -3.86
CA ALA A 86 -21.51 -4.61 -3.61
C ALA A 86 -21.64 -4.15 -2.16
N ALA A 87 -20.51 -4.04 -1.50
CA ALA A 87 -20.37 -3.59 -0.12
C ALA A 87 -19.87 -2.15 -0.09
N THR A 88 -20.27 -1.38 0.92
CA THR A 88 -19.79 -0.01 1.10
C THR A 88 -18.40 0.01 1.73
N LEU A 89 -17.58 0.98 1.32
CA LEU A 89 -16.25 1.24 1.88
C LEU A 89 -16.29 2.53 2.68
N THR A 90 -15.77 2.47 3.90
CA THR A 90 -15.57 3.65 4.74
C THR A 90 -14.07 3.82 4.96
N TRP A 91 -13.58 5.02 4.68
CA TRP A 91 -12.16 5.37 4.75
C TRP A 91 -11.83 6.15 6.02
N PRO A 92 -10.56 6.14 6.48
CA PRO A 92 -10.13 7.01 7.57
C PRO A 92 -10.44 8.49 7.27
N GLY A 93 -10.81 9.25 8.31
CA GLY A 93 -11.18 10.65 8.14
C GLY A 93 -10.06 11.58 7.63
N GLY A 94 -8.82 11.13 7.67
CA GLY A 94 -7.67 11.86 7.12
C GLY A 94 -7.40 11.61 5.63
N VAL A 95 -8.26 10.87 4.93
CA VAL A 95 -8.06 10.62 3.49
C VAL A 95 -8.63 11.77 2.67
N ASP A 96 -7.75 12.48 1.98
CA ASP A 96 -8.07 13.50 0.98
C ASP A 96 -8.10 12.89 -0.41
N TRP A 97 -9.26 12.87 -1.04
CA TRP A 97 -9.45 12.33 -2.38
C TRP A 97 -9.32 13.39 -3.48
N ALA A 98 -8.80 12.99 -4.62
CA ALA A 98 -8.80 13.82 -5.81
C ALA A 98 -10.23 14.28 -6.14
N GLY A 99 -10.44 15.61 -6.28
CA GLY A 99 -11.77 16.18 -6.48
C GLY A 99 -12.65 16.26 -5.23
N GLY A 100 -12.10 15.97 -4.04
CA GLY A 100 -12.80 16.12 -2.75
C GLY A 100 -13.83 15.04 -2.44
N SER A 101 -13.89 13.96 -3.22
CA SER A 101 -14.83 12.85 -3.01
C SER A 101 -14.17 11.51 -3.26
N GLN A 102 -14.51 10.51 -2.44
CA GLN A 102 -14.03 9.16 -2.69
C GLN A 102 -14.47 8.68 -4.09
N PRO A 103 -13.64 7.88 -4.78
CA PRO A 103 -14.00 7.27 -6.05
C PRO A 103 -15.25 6.39 -5.93
N ALA A 104 -15.98 6.25 -7.04
CA ALA A 104 -17.07 5.29 -7.11
C ALA A 104 -16.57 3.88 -6.80
N ILE A 105 -17.36 3.14 -6.03
CA ILE A 105 -17.05 1.77 -5.66
C ILE A 105 -17.27 0.86 -6.87
N ALA A 106 -16.38 -0.13 -7.06
CA ALA A 106 -16.50 -1.12 -8.13
C ALA A 106 -17.79 -1.95 -8.00
N GLY A 107 -18.19 -2.52 -9.11
CA GLY A 107 -19.30 -3.46 -9.16
C GLY A 107 -18.96 -4.80 -8.50
N ASN A 108 -19.95 -5.68 -8.47
CA ASN A 108 -19.84 -7.01 -7.86
C ASN A 108 -18.70 -7.82 -8.50
N ASN A 109 -17.87 -8.43 -7.65
CA ASN A 109 -16.71 -9.24 -8.03
C ASN A 109 -15.60 -8.48 -8.81
N GLU A 110 -15.71 -7.17 -8.95
CA GLU A 110 -14.70 -6.36 -9.62
C GLU A 110 -13.57 -5.96 -8.65
N VAL A 111 -12.42 -5.67 -9.22
CA VAL A 111 -11.22 -5.26 -8.49
C VAL A 111 -10.99 -3.77 -8.66
N GLN A 112 -10.63 -3.10 -7.56
CA GLN A 112 -10.12 -1.72 -7.56
C GLN A 112 -8.74 -1.66 -6.92
N ALA A 113 -7.87 -0.85 -7.50
CA ALA A 113 -6.55 -0.55 -6.95
C ALA A 113 -6.51 0.91 -6.51
N TYR A 114 -6.19 1.14 -5.25
CA TYR A 114 -6.03 2.46 -4.64
C TYR A 114 -4.57 2.72 -4.31
N GLY A 115 -4.15 3.97 -4.45
CA GLY A 115 -2.86 4.44 -3.99
C GLY A 115 -3.03 5.51 -2.92
N PHE A 116 -2.15 5.54 -1.95
CA PHE A 116 -2.14 6.51 -0.86
C PHE A 116 -0.73 7.02 -0.60
N ILE A 117 -0.61 8.29 -0.26
CA ILE A 117 0.65 8.91 0.14
C ILE A 117 0.40 9.71 1.41
N THR A 118 1.28 9.55 2.40
CA THR A 118 1.33 10.40 3.60
C THR A 118 2.73 10.95 3.80
N ARG A 119 2.87 12.10 4.49
CA ARG A 119 4.15 12.73 4.84
C ARG A 119 4.15 13.39 6.23
N ASP A 120 3.03 13.33 6.92
CA ASP A 120 2.76 14.07 8.15
C ASP A 120 2.38 13.15 9.32
N GLY A 121 2.88 11.91 9.31
CA GLY A 121 2.61 10.95 10.37
C GLY A 121 1.20 10.39 10.31
N GLY A 122 0.60 10.32 9.12
CA GLY A 122 -0.74 9.77 8.93
C GLY A 122 -1.88 10.71 9.32
N THR A 123 -1.60 12.00 9.50
CA THR A 123 -2.65 13.02 9.70
C THR A 123 -3.46 13.18 8.41
N THR A 124 -2.75 13.25 7.26
CA THR A 124 -3.35 13.32 5.93
C THR A 124 -2.85 12.18 5.06
N TYR A 125 -3.76 11.56 4.32
CA TYR A 125 -3.47 10.59 3.26
C TYR A 125 -4.04 11.11 1.94
N TYR A 126 -3.20 11.40 0.98
CA TYR A 126 -3.63 11.72 -0.38
C TYR A 126 -4.01 10.45 -1.10
N GLY A 127 -5.31 10.24 -1.30
CA GLY A 127 -5.87 9.05 -1.91
C GLY A 127 -6.21 9.24 -3.38
N PHE A 128 -5.92 8.25 -4.20
CA PHE A 128 -6.26 8.22 -5.61
C PHE A 128 -6.60 6.81 -6.08
N LEU A 129 -7.49 6.74 -7.05
CA LEU A 129 -7.84 5.49 -7.71
C LEU A 129 -6.81 5.21 -8.82
N GLY A 130 -6.08 4.11 -8.70
CA GLY A 130 -5.13 3.64 -9.70
C GLY A 130 -5.81 2.85 -10.83
N GLY A 131 -6.92 2.19 -10.53
CA GLY A 131 -7.71 1.44 -11.51
C GLY A 131 -8.99 0.88 -10.90
N SER A 132 -9.99 0.65 -11.76
CA SER A 132 -11.28 0.07 -11.39
C SER A 132 -11.73 -0.94 -12.45
N ALA A 133 -12.58 -1.88 -12.05
CA ALA A 133 -13.05 -2.98 -12.90
C ALA A 133 -11.88 -3.75 -13.56
N ILE A 134 -10.87 -4.08 -12.74
CA ILE A 134 -9.69 -4.81 -13.17
C ILE A 134 -9.98 -6.31 -13.07
N GLY A 135 -9.86 -7.05 -14.19
CA GLY A 135 -10.03 -8.51 -14.23
C GLY A 135 -11.14 -9.00 -15.12
#